data_1ec3a87b9d9de98adb42a973d4e6f649
#
_entry.id   1ec3a87b9d9de98adb42a973d4e6f649
#
_cell.length_a   1.000
_cell.length_b   1.000
_cell.length_c   1.000
_cell.angle_alpha   90.00
_cell.angle_beta   90.00
_cell.angle_gamma   90.00
#
_symmetry.space_group_name_H-M   'P 1'
#
loop_
_entity.id
_entity.type
_entity.pdbx_description
1 polymer ?
#
loop_
_entity_poly.entity_id
_entity_poly.type
_entity_poly.pdbx_seq_one_letter_code
_entity_poly.pdbx_strand_id
1 'polypeptide(L)'
;MSRLWKRQVKELVALISGRCIIIFINALAFLVLCGLLIKAMPILGAVPISELLFSSVWHPMKNNFGLFPFIISTVEVTLLAMIIAVPVCLLCAIYLSEYAQRRFREFARFIIDILAGIPSVIYGLCGVLVIVPFVRILGDLLGVQTTGYSLLAGALVLAIMVIPFVISISVEVLRMVPEQVRECALALGATKWETVKYVVLKSAKKGIVAAVVLGFARAFGETMAVLMVVGNVAQAPSSIFDPAYPLPALIANNYGEVMSIPLYDAALMSAALILMLVVAVFSLTAHYTLLKIGRNAG
;
A
#
# COMPACT_ATOMS: atom_id res chain seq x y z
N MET A 1 -12.36 49.79 9.84
CA MET A 1 -11.17 49.42 9.02
C MET A 1 -10.26 48.37 9.68
N SER A 2 -10.09 48.30 10.99
CA SER A 2 -9.12 47.39 11.64
C SER A 2 -9.46 45.88 11.59
N ARG A 3 -10.73 45.47 11.56
CA ARG A 3 -11.14 44.06 11.53
C ARG A 3 -10.96 43.42 10.15
N LEU A 4 -11.23 44.13 9.06
CA LEU A 4 -11.05 43.65 7.69
C LEU A 4 -9.56 43.47 7.36
N TRP A 5 -8.73 44.44 7.76
CA TRP A 5 -7.27 44.31 7.56
C TRP A 5 -6.66 43.12 8.32
N LYS A 6 -7.07 42.90 9.57
CA LYS A 6 -6.64 41.72 10.35
C LYS A 6 -7.06 40.37 9.71
N ARG A 7 -8.22 40.34 9.05
CA ARG A 7 -8.71 39.18 8.31
C ARG A 7 -7.86 38.92 7.06
N GLN A 8 -7.60 39.96 6.26
CA GLN A 8 -6.75 39.86 5.07
C GLN A 8 -5.32 39.44 5.40
N VAL A 9 -4.73 39.93 6.47
CA VAL A 9 -3.40 39.52 6.94
C VAL A 9 -3.40 38.06 7.37
N LYS A 10 -4.42 37.61 8.11
CA LYS A 10 -4.53 36.17 8.48
C LYS A 10 -4.69 35.25 7.26
N GLU A 11 -5.47 35.63 6.27
CA GLU A 11 -5.64 34.88 5.02
C GLU A 11 -4.33 34.84 4.23
N LEU A 12 -3.61 35.96 4.13
CA LEU A 12 -2.32 36.00 3.46
C LEU A 12 -1.27 35.13 4.17
N VAL A 13 -1.20 35.21 5.50
CA VAL A 13 -0.32 34.37 6.31
C VAL A 13 -0.66 32.87 6.12
N ALA A 14 -1.94 32.53 6.14
CA ALA A 14 -2.38 31.12 5.91
C ALA A 14 -2.02 30.62 4.49
N LEU A 15 -2.16 31.46 3.47
CA LEU A 15 -1.78 31.14 2.10
C LEU A 15 -0.25 30.97 1.94
N ILE A 16 0.53 31.89 2.53
CA ILE A 16 2.00 31.82 2.47
C ILE A 16 2.50 30.59 3.23
N SER A 17 2.01 30.38 4.47
CA SER A 17 2.42 29.21 5.26
C SER A 17 2.05 27.90 4.57
N GLY A 18 0.86 27.78 3.96
CA GLY A 18 0.46 26.62 3.17
C GLY A 18 1.39 26.38 1.98
N ARG A 19 1.75 27.41 1.22
CA ARG A 19 2.70 27.31 0.11
C ARG A 19 4.10 26.90 0.59
N CYS A 20 4.60 27.49 1.67
CA CYS A 20 5.89 27.15 2.26
C CYS A 20 5.94 25.68 2.71
N ILE A 21 4.88 25.17 3.33
CA ILE A 21 4.78 23.75 3.75
C ILE A 21 4.81 22.84 2.53
N ILE A 22 4.06 23.13 1.48
CA ILE A 22 4.05 22.34 0.24
C ILE A 22 5.45 22.31 -0.40
N ILE A 23 6.10 23.48 -0.51
CA ILE A 23 7.47 23.56 -1.06
C ILE A 23 8.45 22.78 -0.21
N PHE A 24 8.36 22.88 1.12
CA PHE A 24 9.21 22.14 2.05
C PHE A 24 9.05 20.62 1.91
N ILE A 25 7.80 20.11 1.84
CA ILE A 25 7.55 18.67 1.65
C ILE A 25 8.12 18.17 0.32
N ASN A 26 7.93 18.92 -0.77
CA ASN A 26 8.49 18.56 -2.08
C ASN A 26 10.02 18.63 -2.09
N ALA A 27 10.61 19.63 -1.43
CA ALA A 27 12.06 19.74 -1.29
C ALA A 27 12.64 18.57 -0.48
N LEU A 28 11.95 18.14 0.59
CA LEU A 28 12.35 16.97 1.39
C LEU A 28 12.32 15.69 0.56
N ALA A 29 11.24 15.46 -0.21
CA ALA A 29 11.13 14.30 -1.09
C ALA A 29 12.26 14.28 -2.15
N PHE A 30 12.57 15.46 -2.73
CA PHE A 30 13.66 15.60 -3.68
C PHE A 30 15.04 15.36 -3.04
N LEU A 31 15.25 15.83 -1.81
CA LEU A 31 16.47 15.61 -1.06
C LEU A 31 16.70 14.12 -0.75
N VAL A 32 15.63 13.41 -0.35
CA VAL A 32 15.69 11.94 -0.15
C VAL A 32 16.05 11.23 -1.44
N LEU A 33 15.41 11.60 -2.57
CA LEU A 33 15.73 11.04 -3.88
C LEU A 33 17.21 11.26 -4.26
N CYS A 34 17.71 12.49 -4.11
CA CYS A 34 19.10 12.83 -4.40
C CYS A 34 20.06 12.06 -3.48
N GLY A 35 19.74 11.94 -2.18
CA GLY A 35 20.53 11.20 -1.22
C GLY A 35 20.65 9.71 -1.57
N LEU A 36 19.52 9.07 -1.95
CA LEU A 36 19.51 7.69 -2.41
C LEU A 36 20.31 7.51 -3.72
N LEU A 37 20.17 8.42 -4.67
CA LEU A 37 20.92 8.40 -5.94
C LEU A 37 22.43 8.51 -5.70
N ILE A 38 22.88 9.45 -4.87
CA ILE A 38 24.30 9.63 -4.57
C ILE A 38 24.87 8.38 -3.88
N LYS A 39 24.13 7.82 -2.93
CA LYS A 39 24.52 6.60 -2.22
C LYS A 39 24.47 5.34 -3.11
N ALA A 40 23.61 5.29 -4.12
CA ALA A 40 23.54 4.20 -5.07
C ALA A 40 24.58 4.28 -6.21
N MET A 41 25.23 5.45 -6.43
CA MET A 41 26.20 5.62 -7.52
C MET A 41 27.32 4.57 -7.53
N PRO A 42 27.94 4.15 -6.41
CA PRO A 42 29.04 3.18 -6.43
C PRO A 42 28.62 1.84 -7.06
N ILE A 43 27.41 1.34 -6.83
CA ILE A 43 26.96 0.08 -7.41
C ILE A 43 26.62 0.24 -8.88
N LEU A 44 26.04 1.39 -9.29
CA LEU A 44 25.71 1.68 -10.69
C LEU A 44 26.98 1.82 -11.57
N GLY A 45 28.12 2.16 -10.99
CA GLY A 45 29.42 2.16 -11.65
C GLY A 45 30.10 0.80 -11.72
N ALA A 46 29.77 -0.12 -10.79
CA ALA A 46 30.39 -1.44 -10.67
C ALA A 46 29.64 -2.55 -11.40
N VAL A 47 28.29 -2.45 -11.49
CA VAL A 47 27.41 -3.48 -12.07
C VAL A 47 26.49 -2.83 -13.11
N PRO A 48 26.30 -3.44 -14.29
CA PRO A 48 25.34 -2.95 -15.29
C PRO A 48 23.92 -2.91 -14.73
N ILE A 49 23.16 -1.86 -15.04
CA ILE A 49 21.77 -1.69 -14.56
C ILE A 49 20.90 -2.89 -14.96
N SER A 50 21.11 -3.47 -16.13
CA SER A 50 20.41 -4.68 -16.59
C SER A 50 20.67 -5.88 -15.70
N GLU A 51 21.88 -6.09 -15.24
CA GLU A 51 22.24 -7.17 -14.34
C GLU A 51 21.66 -6.92 -12.94
N LEU A 52 21.76 -5.70 -12.43
CA LEU A 52 21.19 -5.29 -11.16
C LEU A 52 19.66 -5.53 -11.10
N LEU A 53 18.93 -5.22 -12.17
CA LEU A 53 17.47 -5.31 -12.21
C LEU A 53 16.94 -6.70 -12.56
N PHE A 54 17.61 -7.46 -13.42
CA PHE A 54 17.09 -8.70 -14.00
C PHE A 54 17.84 -9.97 -13.56
N SER A 55 18.99 -9.84 -12.88
CA SER A 55 19.68 -11.00 -12.33
C SER A 55 18.94 -11.55 -11.11
N SER A 56 18.84 -12.88 -11.02
CA SER A 56 18.29 -13.60 -9.87
C SER A 56 19.36 -13.98 -8.85
N VAL A 57 20.64 -13.64 -9.10
CA VAL A 57 21.74 -14.05 -8.23
C VAL A 57 22.03 -12.97 -7.20
N TRP A 58 21.80 -13.31 -5.93
CA TRP A 58 22.11 -12.45 -4.79
C TRP A 58 23.19 -13.10 -3.91
N HIS A 59 24.44 -12.71 -4.14
CA HIS A 59 25.60 -13.10 -3.33
C HIS A 59 26.51 -11.90 -3.08
N PRO A 60 26.17 -11.03 -2.11
CA PRO A 60 26.92 -9.79 -1.85
C PRO A 60 28.40 -9.99 -1.57
N MET A 61 28.77 -11.08 -0.89
CA MET A 61 30.17 -11.41 -0.60
C MET A 61 30.99 -11.77 -1.86
N LYS A 62 30.33 -12.07 -2.98
CA LYS A 62 30.94 -12.33 -4.29
C LYS A 62 30.73 -11.17 -5.27
N ASN A 63 30.25 -10.01 -4.78
CA ASN A 63 29.89 -8.84 -5.57
C ASN A 63 28.79 -9.08 -6.62
N ASN A 64 27.92 -10.06 -6.41
CA ASN A 64 26.76 -10.32 -7.24
C ASN A 64 25.49 -9.75 -6.59
N PHE A 65 24.89 -8.73 -7.23
CA PHE A 65 23.79 -7.95 -6.66
C PHE A 65 22.56 -7.94 -7.58
N GLY A 66 21.92 -9.10 -7.77
CA GLY A 66 20.67 -9.20 -8.53
C GLY A 66 19.46 -8.87 -7.67
N LEU A 67 18.69 -7.85 -8.03
CA LEU A 67 17.51 -7.40 -7.27
C LEU A 67 16.19 -7.97 -7.80
N PHE A 68 16.20 -8.73 -8.88
CA PHE A 68 14.98 -9.29 -9.50
C PHE A 68 14.10 -10.07 -8.53
N PRO A 69 14.61 -11.01 -7.70
CA PRO A 69 13.76 -11.77 -6.77
C PRO A 69 13.02 -10.89 -5.77
N PHE A 70 13.66 -9.81 -5.33
CA PHE A 70 13.10 -8.90 -4.32
C PHE A 70 12.05 -7.96 -4.94
N ILE A 71 12.27 -7.52 -6.19
CA ILE A 71 11.32 -6.69 -6.94
C ILE A 71 10.05 -7.49 -7.20
N ILE A 72 10.18 -8.71 -7.74
CA ILE A 72 9.02 -9.55 -8.06
C ILE A 72 8.26 -9.95 -6.79
N SER A 73 8.97 -10.33 -5.71
CA SER A 73 8.37 -10.62 -4.40
C SER A 73 7.57 -9.44 -3.84
N THR A 74 8.07 -8.21 -3.99
CA THR A 74 7.36 -7.01 -3.54
C THR A 74 6.05 -6.82 -4.30
N VAL A 75 6.11 -6.97 -5.62
CA VAL A 75 4.94 -6.82 -6.49
C VAL A 75 3.92 -7.92 -6.22
N GLU A 76 4.35 -9.17 -6.16
CA GLU A 76 3.46 -10.33 -5.97
C GLU A 76 2.77 -10.33 -4.61
N VAL A 77 3.51 -10.11 -3.50
CA VAL A 77 2.92 -10.01 -2.16
C VAL A 77 1.89 -8.89 -2.11
N THR A 78 2.22 -7.72 -2.66
CA THR A 78 1.31 -6.56 -2.63
C THR A 78 0.08 -6.79 -3.50
N LEU A 79 0.25 -7.29 -4.73
CA LEU A 79 -0.88 -7.58 -5.63
C LEU A 79 -1.81 -8.63 -5.04
N LEU A 80 -1.26 -9.75 -4.52
CA LEU A 80 -2.06 -10.81 -3.92
C LEU A 80 -2.81 -10.30 -2.69
N ALA A 81 -2.16 -9.50 -1.84
CA ALA A 81 -2.80 -8.88 -0.68
C ALA A 81 -3.98 -8.00 -1.10
N MET A 82 -3.82 -7.18 -2.13
CA MET A 82 -4.87 -6.28 -2.60
C MET A 82 -5.99 -7.00 -3.35
N ILE A 83 -5.69 -8.08 -4.08
CA ILE A 83 -6.72 -8.94 -4.70
C ILE A 83 -7.64 -9.52 -3.62
N ILE A 84 -7.09 -9.89 -2.46
CA ILE A 84 -7.87 -10.40 -1.33
C ILE A 84 -8.60 -9.26 -0.60
N ALA A 85 -7.90 -8.15 -0.31
CA ALA A 85 -8.44 -7.08 0.51
C ALA A 85 -9.51 -6.25 -0.18
N VAL A 86 -9.33 -5.86 -1.45
CA VAL A 86 -10.21 -4.89 -2.13
C VAL A 86 -11.66 -5.36 -2.21
N PRO A 87 -11.99 -6.59 -2.63
CA PRO A 87 -13.37 -7.05 -2.66
C PRO A 87 -14.03 -7.01 -1.28
N VAL A 88 -13.33 -7.49 -0.25
CA VAL A 88 -13.82 -7.48 1.13
C VAL A 88 -14.06 -6.05 1.61
N CYS A 89 -13.11 -5.15 1.37
CA CYS A 89 -13.22 -3.75 1.76
C CYS A 89 -14.41 -3.05 1.11
N LEU A 90 -14.61 -3.25 -0.19
CA LEU A 90 -15.70 -2.60 -0.92
C LEU A 90 -17.05 -3.11 -0.47
N LEU A 91 -17.22 -4.42 -0.28
CA LEU A 91 -18.46 -5.00 0.22
C LEU A 91 -18.78 -4.51 1.64
N CYS A 92 -17.79 -4.51 2.53
CA CYS A 92 -17.94 -3.96 3.88
C CYS A 92 -18.28 -2.47 3.87
N ALA A 93 -17.60 -1.67 3.04
CA ALA A 93 -17.86 -0.24 2.95
C ALA A 93 -19.27 0.07 2.42
N ILE A 94 -19.74 -0.64 1.40
CA ILE A 94 -21.11 -0.53 0.88
C ILE A 94 -22.12 -0.89 1.97
N TYR A 95 -21.92 -2.02 2.66
CA TYR A 95 -22.80 -2.42 3.75
C TYR A 95 -22.87 -1.38 4.86
N LEU A 96 -21.72 -0.91 5.34
CA LEU A 96 -21.63 0.07 6.42
C LEU A 96 -22.19 1.45 6.03
N SER A 97 -22.03 1.85 4.77
CA SER A 97 -22.56 3.13 4.29
C SER A 97 -24.06 3.11 4.08
N GLU A 98 -24.58 2.08 3.38
CA GLU A 98 -25.92 2.11 2.79
C GLU A 98 -26.94 1.25 3.55
N TYR A 99 -26.51 0.17 4.23
CA TYR A 99 -27.42 -0.81 4.84
C TYR A 99 -27.36 -0.87 6.36
N ALA A 100 -26.21 -0.60 6.97
CA ALA A 100 -26.01 -0.79 8.39
C ALA A 100 -26.83 0.20 9.22
N GLN A 101 -27.46 -0.29 10.29
CA GLN A 101 -28.11 0.54 11.29
C GLN A 101 -27.08 1.44 11.98
N ARG A 102 -27.49 2.61 12.45
CA ARG A 102 -26.60 3.61 13.06
C ARG A 102 -25.75 3.03 14.20
N ARG A 103 -26.34 2.28 15.12
CA ARG A 103 -25.61 1.70 16.27
C ARG A 103 -24.54 0.69 15.83
N PHE A 104 -24.88 -0.18 14.88
CA PHE A 104 -23.93 -1.15 14.32
C PHE A 104 -22.80 -0.46 13.57
N ARG A 105 -23.11 0.57 12.83
CA ARG A 105 -22.13 1.37 12.06
C ARG A 105 -21.14 2.07 12.99
N GLU A 106 -21.62 2.70 14.07
CA GLU A 106 -20.78 3.36 15.07
C GLU A 106 -19.86 2.34 15.78
N PHE A 107 -20.38 1.19 16.13
CA PHE A 107 -19.61 0.10 16.71
C PHE A 107 -18.55 -0.46 15.74
N ALA A 108 -18.94 -0.75 14.49
CA ALA A 108 -18.01 -1.22 13.47
C ALA A 108 -16.89 -0.21 13.19
N ARG A 109 -17.23 1.09 13.13
CA ARG A 109 -16.23 2.16 12.99
C ARG A 109 -15.23 2.16 14.13
N PHE A 110 -15.68 2.05 15.37
CA PHE A 110 -14.82 1.95 16.54
C PHE A 110 -13.84 0.77 16.46
N ILE A 111 -14.30 -0.41 16.03
CA ILE A 111 -13.44 -1.58 15.82
C ILE A 111 -12.42 -1.35 14.69
N ILE A 112 -12.86 -0.77 13.57
CA ILE A 112 -12.00 -0.46 12.42
C ILE A 112 -10.91 0.54 12.83
N ASP A 113 -11.25 1.56 13.61
CA ASP A 113 -10.29 2.56 14.08
C ASP A 113 -9.25 1.94 15.04
N ILE A 114 -9.67 1.02 15.94
CA ILE A 114 -8.73 0.25 16.76
C ILE A 114 -7.79 -0.57 15.90
N LEU A 115 -8.32 -1.34 14.95
CA LEU A 115 -7.50 -2.17 14.05
C LEU A 115 -6.51 -1.32 13.24
N ALA A 116 -6.94 -0.17 12.74
CA ALA A 116 -6.06 0.74 12.00
C ALA A 116 -4.92 1.33 12.87
N GLY A 117 -5.11 1.38 14.19
CA GLY A 117 -4.12 1.88 15.17
C GLY A 117 -3.14 0.82 15.68
N ILE A 118 -3.34 -0.47 15.39
CA ILE A 118 -2.43 -1.54 15.82
C ILE A 118 -1.08 -1.40 15.10
N PRO A 119 0.07 -1.43 15.81
CA PRO A 119 1.40 -1.45 15.19
C PRO A 119 1.60 -2.67 14.27
N SER A 120 2.27 -2.47 13.13
CA SER A 120 2.47 -3.53 12.12
C SER A 120 3.22 -4.76 12.65
N VAL A 121 4.12 -4.56 13.62
CA VAL A 121 4.84 -5.66 14.30
C VAL A 121 3.88 -6.63 14.98
N ILE A 122 2.78 -6.13 15.57
CA ILE A 122 1.77 -6.99 16.22
C ILE A 122 1.04 -7.84 15.17
N TYR A 123 0.70 -7.24 14.01
CA TYR A 123 0.15 -8.01 12.88
C TYR A 123 1.11 -9.10 12.41
N GLY A 124 2.42 -8.79 12.32
CA GLY A 124 3.45 -9.76 11.99
C GLY A 124 3.53 -10.91 13.02
N LEU A 125 3.53 -10.58 14.31
CA LEU A 125 3.55 -11.59 15.38
C LEU A 125 2.30 -12.49 15.35
N CYS A 126 1.12 -11.90 15.23
CA CYS A 126 -0.12 -12.66 15.02
C CYS A 126 -0.05 -13.52 13.74
N GLY A 127 0.58 -13.00 12.70
CA GLY A 127 0.83 -13.73 11.46
C GLY A 127 1.67 -14.99 11.67
N VAL A 128 2.76 -14.88 12.43
CA VAL A 128 3.60 -16.04 12.78
C VAL A 128 2.83 -17.07 13.60
N LEU A 129 2.02 -16.61 14.56
CA LEU A 129 1.31 -17.53 15.48
C LEU A 129 0.06 -18.17 14.86
N VAL A 130 -0.59 -17.52 13.91
CA VAL A 130 -1.89 -17.97 13.37
C VAL A 130 -1.83 -18.22 11.87
N ILE A 131 -1.33 -17.26 11.07
CA ILE A 131 -1.38 -17.35 9.61
C ILE A 131 -0.36 -18.36 9.06
N VAL A 132 0.87 -18.36 9.58
CA VAL A 132 1.90 -19.31 9.13
C VAL A 132 1.49 -20.76 9.39
N PRO A 133 1.03 -21.17 10.60
CA PRO A 133 0.49 -22.52 10.80
C PRO A 133 -0.74 -22.82 9.93
N PHE A 134 -1.63 -21.87 9.73
CA PHE A 134 -2.79 -22.03 8.84
C PHE A 134 -2.37 -22.29 7.39
N VAL A 135 -1.41 -21.54 6.85
CA VAL A 135 -0.89 -21.73 5.48
C VAL A 135 -0.16 -23.07 5.35
N ARG A 136 0.56 -23.52 6.40
CA ARG A 136 1.18 -24.83 6.42
C ARG A 136 0.14 -25.94 6.31
N ILE A 137 -0.92 -25.92 7.16
CA ILE A 137 -2.01 -26.90 7.10
C ILE A 137 -2.69 -26.87 5.72
N LEU A 138 -2.90 -25.70 5.14
CA LEU A 138 -3.48 -25.55 3.81
C LEU A 138 -2.58 -26.17 2.73
N GLY A 139 -1.26 -25.98 2.82
CA GLY A 139 -0.28 -26.61 1.94
C GLY A 139 -0.33 -28.14 2.03
N ASP A 140 -0.33 -28.67 3.26
CA ASP A 140 -0.42 -30.14 3.51
C ASP A 140 -1.70 -30.74 2.91
N LEU A 141 -2.85 -30.04 3.03
CA LEU A 141 -4.13 -30.45 2.43
C LEU A 141 -4.11 -30.46 0.90
N LEU A 142 -3.33 -29.55 0.29
CA LEU A 142 -3.18 -29.46 -1.16
C LEU A 142 -2.01 -30.31 -1.71
N GLY A 143 -1.31 -31.07 -0.84
CA GLY A 143 -0.16 -31.88 -1.23
C GLY A 143 1.10 -31.07 -1.57
N VAL A 144 1.17 -29.81 -1.12
CA VAL A 144 2.32 -28.93 -1.33
C VAL A 144 3.15 -28.86 -0.05
N GLN A 145 4.43 -29.21 -0.15
CA GLN A 145 5.35 -29.08 0.98
C GLN A 145 5.71 -27.59 1.21
N THR A 146 5.30 -27.06 2.37
CA THR A 146 5.63 -25.70 2.77
C THR A 146 5.89 -25.62 4.27
N THR A 147 6.77 -24.73 4.68
CA THR A 147 6.98 -24.39 6.09
C THR A 147 5.86 -23.50 6.65
N GLY A 148 5.01 -22.96 5.77
CA GLY A 148 4.01 -21.94 6.07
C GLY A 148 4.52 -20.51 5.94
N TYR A 149 5.84 -20.28 6.05
CA TYR A 149 6.47 -19.01 5.70
C TYR A 149 6.50 -18.86 4.19
N SER A 150 5.67 -17.99 3.63
CA SER A 150 5.40 -17.98 2.20
C SER A 150 4.89 -16.62 1.71
N LEU A 151 4.89 -16.45 0.40
CA LEU A 151 4.25 -15.33 -0.27
C LEU A 151 2.78 -15.18 0.14
N LEU A 152 2.05 -16.31 0.25
CA LEU A 152 0.65 -16.31 0.68
C LEU A 152 0.49 -15.82 2.13
N ALA A 153 1.35 -16.28 3.06
CA ALA A 153 1.31 -15.81 4.44
C ALA A 153 1.57 -14.30 4.53
N GLY A 154 2.57 -13.79 3.80
CA GLY A 154 2.83 -12.36 3.68
C GLY A 154 1.64 -11.59 3.13
N ALA A 155 1.03 -12.09 2.06
CA ALA A 155 -0.14 -11.46 1.44
C ALA A 155 -1.38 -11.44 2.35
N LEU A 156 -1.64 -12.50 3.10
CA LEU A 156 -2.77 -12.57 4.05
C LEU A 156 -2.60 -11.58 5.20
N VAL A 157 -1.42 -11.53 5.82
CA VAL A 157 -1.13 -10.57 6.90
C VAL A 157 -1.26 -9.15 6.40
N LEU A 158 -0.69 -8.86 5.23
CA LEU A 158 -0.76 -7.55 4.60
C LEU A 158 -2.21 -7.16 4.24
N ALA A 159 -3.00 -8.10 3.73
CA ALA A 159 -4.41 -7.89 3.42
C ALA A 159 -5.20 -7.50 4.68
N ILE A 160 -5.04 -8.27 5.78
CA ILE A 160 -5.72 -8.00 7.06
C ILE A 160 -5.38 -6.61 7.58
N MET A 161 -4.12 -6.19 7.45
CA MET A 161 -3.65 -4.89 7.91
C MET A 161 -4.17 -3.72 7.06
N VAL A 162 -4.35 -3.91 5.75
CA VAL A 162 -4.82 -2.87 4.83
C VAL A 162 -6.34 -2.72 4.86
N ILE A 163 -7.08 -3.79 5.17
CA ILE A 163 -8.55 -3.81 5.21
C ILE A 163 -9.16 -2.65 6.00
N PRO A 164 -8.82 -2.40 7.28
CA PRO A 164 -9.43 -1.32 8.06
C PRO A 164 -9.19 0.06 7.43
N PHE A 165 -8.01 0.28 6.88
CA PHE A 165 -7.65 1.53 6.23
C PHE A 165 -8.48 1.81 4.97
N VAL A 166 -8.60 0.83 4.08
CA VAL A 166 -9.37 0.98 2.82
C VAL A 166 -10.87 1.10 3.11
N ILE A 167 -11.40 0.35 4.10
CA ILE A 167 -12.81 0.47 4.53
C ILE A 167 -13.11 1.89 5.01
N SER A 168 -12.29 2.43 5.91
CA SER A 168 -12.53 3.78 6.48
C SER A 168 -12.65 4.84 5.39
N ILE A 169 -11.70 4.87 4.45
CA ILE A 169 -11.72 5.84 3.34
C ILE A 169 -12.92 5.58 2.42
N SER A 170 -13.19 4.32 2.08
CA SER A 170 -14.29 3.98 1.17
C SER A 170 -15.66 4.33 1.75
N VAL A 171 -15.89 4.13 3.05
CA VAL A 171 -17.11 4.53 3.75
C VAL A 171 -17.30 6.05 3.70
N GLU A 172 -16.23 6.81 3.92
CA GLU A 172 -16.30 8.29 3.85
C GLU A 172 -16.64 8.78 2.45
N VAL A 173 -15.99 8.20 1.44
CA VAL A 173 -16.26 8.51 0.03
C VAL A 173 -17.71 8.21 -0.36
N LEU A 174 -18.24 7.06 0.05
CA LEU A 174 -19.64 6.71 -0.23
C LEU A 174 -20.62 7.67 0.45
N ARG A 175 -20.30 8.14 1.65
CA ARG A 175 -21.13 9.12 2.39
C ARG A 175 -21.09 10.53 1.81
N MET A 176 -20.06 10.89 1.05
CA MET A 176 -19.99 12.19 0.37
C MET A 176 -21.00 12.32 -0.76
N VAL A 177 -21.60 11.22 -1.24
CA VAL A 177 -22.67 11.28 -2.23
C VAL A 177 -23.92 11.92 -1.59
N PRO A 178 -24.47 13.03 -2.14
CA PRO A 178 -25.59 13.73 -1.56
C PRO A 178 -26.83 12.85 -1.40
N GLU A 179 -27.59 13.04 -0.31
CA GLU A 179 -28.78 12.24 -0.01
C GLU A 179 -29.88 12.47 -1.06
N GLN A 180 -30.00 13.69 -1.58
CA GLN A 180 -30.93 14.06 -2.64
C GLN A 180 -30.78 13.16 -3.89
N VAL A 181 -29.56 12.78 -4.24
CA VAL A 181 -29.30 11.89 -5.40
C VAL A 181 -29.87 10.50 -5.16
N ARG A 182 -29.82 10.00 -3.92
CA ARG A 182 -30.44 8.72 -3.51
C ARG A 182 -31.96 8.80 -3.54
N GLU A 183 -32.51 9.87 -2.97
CA GLU A 183 -33.96 10.10 -2.93
C GLU A 183 -34.56 10.23 -4.32
N CYS A 184 -33.91 10.97 -5.24
CA CYS A 184 -34.35 11.06 -6.63
C CYS A 184 -34.42 9.70 -7.33
N ALA A 185 -33.42 8.83 -7.12
CA ALA A 185 -33.43 7.49 -7.71
C ALA A 185 -34.58 6.63 -7.16
N LEU A 186 -34.81 6.68 -5.84
CA LEU A 186 -35.93 5.97 -5.20
C LEU A 186 -37.30 6.51 -5.67
N ALA A 187 -37.42 7.83 -5.83
CA ALA A 187 -38.66 8.46 -6.34
C ALA A 187 -39.00 8.06 -7.79
N LEU A 188 -37.97 7.73 -8.59
CA LEU A 188 -38.13 7.17 -9.94
C LEU A 188 -38.44 5.66 -9.95
N GLY A 189 -38.64 5.03 -8.77
CA GLY A 189 -39.04 3.64 -8.64
C GLY A 189 -37.85 2.66 -8.58
N ALA A 190 -36.62 3.14 -8.49
CA ALA A 190 -35.46 2.25 -8.33
C ALA A 190 -35.48 1.57 -6.96
N THR A 191 -35.09 0.31 -6.89
CA THR A 191 -34.89 -0.41 -5.65
C THR A 191 -33.65 0.14 -4.92
N LYS A 192 -33.53 -0.14 -3.63
CA LYS A 192 -32.36 0.28 -2.84
C LYS A 192 -31.05 -0.24 -3.43
N TRP A 193 -31.02 -1.49 -3.90
CA TRP A 193 -29.84 -2.07 -4.55
C TRP A 193 -29.50 -1.38 -5.87
N GLU A 194 -30.49 -1.09 -6.71
CA GLU A 194 -30.29 -0.37 -7.96
C GLU A 194 -29.77 1.04 -7.71
N THR A 195 -30.30 1.75 -6.72
CA THR A 195 -29.80 3.05 -6.29
C THR A 195 -28.32 2.97 -5.88
N VAL A 196 -27.96 1.98 -5.05
CA VAL A 196 -26.56 1.80 -4.65
C VAL A 196 -25.68 1.48 -5.86
N LYS A 197 -26.07 0.50 -6.67
CA LYS A 197 -25.27 -0.02 -7.79
C LYS A 197 -25.10 1.00 -8.91
N TYR A 198 -26.18 1.65 -9.32
CA TYR A 198 -26.16 2.48 -10.53
C TYR A 198 -25.98 3.97 -10.25
N VAL A 199 -26.26 4.44 -9.05
CA VAL A 199 -26.19 5.85 -8.69
C VAL A 199 -25.05 6.11 -7.70
N VAL A 200 -25.09 5.52 -6.51
CA VAL A 200 -24.11 5.79 -5.46
C VAL A 200 -22.71 5.36 -5.87
N LEU A 201 -22.52 4.11 -6.30
CA LEU A 201 -21.21 3.60 -6.71
C LEU A 201 -20.66 4.32 -7.95
N LYS A 202 -21.52 4.71 -8.90
CA LYS A 202 -21.08 5.51 -10.05
C LYS A 202 -20.61 6.89 -9.63
N SER A 203 -21.35 7.56 -8.76
CA SER A 203 -20.98 8.89 -8.23
C SER A 203 -19.71 8.83 -7.39
N ALA A 204 -19.55 7.80 -6.57
CA ALA A 204 -18.39 7.58 -5.68
C ALA A 204 -17.16 6.98 -6.37
N LYS A 205 -17.27 6.53 -7.63
CA LYS A 205 -16.25 5.73 -8.33
C LYS A 205 -14.84 6.31 -8.22
N LYS A 206 -14.68 7.63 -8.42
CA LYS A 206 -13.37 8.30 -8.33
C LYS A 206 -12.75 8.18 -6.94
N GLY A 207 -13.54 8.41 -5.90
CA GLY A 207 -13.10 8.33 -4.52
C GLY A 207 -12.80 6.88 -4.10
N ILE A 208 -13.57 5.90 -4.55
CA ILE A 208 -13.32 4.47 -4.31
C ILE A 208 -11.97 4.05 -4.93
N VAL A 209 -11.72 4.44 -6.19
CA VAL A 209 -10.43 4.16 -6.83
C VAL A 209 -9.29 4.84 -6.07
N ALA A 210 -9.48 6.07 -5.60
CA ALA A 210 -8.49 6.75 -4.76
C ALA A 210 -8.23 6.00 -3.45
N ALA A 211 -9.26 5.48 -2.78
CA ALA A 211 -9.12 4.69 -1.56
C ALA A 211 -8.29 3.41 -1.79
N VAL A 212 -8.56 2.71 -2.88
CA VAL A 212 -7.81 1.50 -3.29
C VAL A 212 -6.35 1.84 -3.59
N VAL A 213 -6.08 2.93 -4.31
CA VAL A 213 -4.72 3.40 -4.63
C VAL A 213 -3.93 3.76 -3.37
N LEU A 214 -4.57 4.44 -2.43
CA LEU A 214 -3.94 4.74 -1.13
C LEU A 214 -3.65 3.46 -0.34
N GLY A 215 -4.54 2.45 -0.42
CA GLY A 215 -4.31 1.10 0.11
C GLY A 215 -3.08 0.44 -0.51
N PHE A 216 -2.91 0.48 -1.83
CA PHE A 216 -1.72 0.00 -2.53
C PHE A 216 -0.45 0.72 -2.07
N ALA A 217 -0.46 2.05 -2.02
CA ALA A 217 0.70 2.83 -1.58
C ALA A 217 1.14 2.45 -0.16
N ARG A 218 0.18 2.22 0.75
CA ARG A 218 0.45 1.72 2.10
C ARG A 218 1.02 0.31 2.09
N ALA A 219 0.45 -0.60 1.28
CA ALA A 219 0.86 -1.99 1.19
C ALA A 219 2.29 -2.15 0.66
N PHE A 220 2.69 -1.38 -0.35
CA PHE A 220 4.06 -1.40 -0.89
C PHE A 220 5.12 -0.98 0.12
N GLY A 221 4.78 -0.10 1.06
CA GLY A 221 5.70 0.38 2.09
C GLY A 221 5.77 -0.50 3.34
N GLU A 222 4.96 -1.55 3.44
CA GLU A 222 4.93 -2.37 4.64
C GLU A 222 6.18 -3.26 4.73
N THR A 223 6.83 -3.16 5.86
CA THR A 223 8.11 -3.82 6.10
C THR A 223 7.99 -4.91 7.16
N MET A 224 7.61 -4.51 8.39
CA MET A 224 7.76 -5.36 9.57
C MET A 224 6.77 -6.53 9.59
N ALA A 225 5.51 -6.30 9.25
CA ALA A 225 4.51 -7.36 9.26
C ALA A 225 4.84 -8.45 8.23
N VAL A 226 5.26 -8.04 7.02
CA VAL A 226 5.59 -8.98 5.93
C VAL A 226 6.89 -9.71 6.20
N LEU A 227 7.94 -9.00 6.65
CA LEU A 227 9.25 -9.57 6.98
C LEU A 227 9.17 -10.76 7.95
N MET A 228 8.24 -10.71 8.91
CA MET A 228 8.09 -11.75 9.92
C MET A 228 7.49 -13.05 9.38
N VAL A 229 6.75 -13.04 8.25
CA VAL A 229 5.94 -14.18 7.79
C VAL A 229 6.28 -14.68 6.39
N VAL A 230 7.07 -13.92 5.61
CA VAL A 230 7.30 -14.19 4.18
C VAL A 230 8.41 -15.21 3.91
N GLY A 231 9.27 -15.52 4.89
CA GLY A 231 10.33 -16.51 4.82
C GLY A 231 11.72 -15.94 4.45
N ASN A 232 11.82 -14.79 3.82
CA ASN A 232 13.06 -14.05 3.53
C ASN A 232 14.14 -14.84 2.77
N VAL A 233 13.74 -15.61 1.76
CA VAL A 233 14.65 -16.37 0.89
C VAL A 233 14.89 -15.58 -0.39
N ALA A 234 16.16 -15.35 -0.75
CA ALA A 234 16.58 -14.55 -1.90
C ALA A 234 16.40 -15.33 -3.23
N GLN A 235 15.19 -15.79 -3.51
CA GLN A 235 14.78 -16.48 -4.74
C GLN A 235 13.43 -15.92 -5.20
N ALA A 236 13.21 -15.87 -6.51
CA ALA A 236 11.90 -15.51 -7.04
C ALA A 236 10.91 -16.65 -6.75
N PRO A 237 9.77 -16.38 -6.11
CA PRO A 237 8.78 -17.43 -5.82
C PRO A 237 8.18 -17.96 -7.12
N SER A 238 8.03 -19.27 -7.21
CA SER A 238 7.37 -19.96 -8.33
C SER A 238 5.92 -20.31 -8.00
N SER A 239 5.59 -20.35 -6.71
CA SER A 239 4.29 -20.66 -6.17
C SER A 239 3.93 -19.68 -5.04
N ILE A 240 2.65 -19.53 -4.79
CA ILE A 240 2.16 -18.74 -3.63
C ILE A 240 2.58 -19.34 -2.29
N PHE A 241 2.95 -20.62 -2.26
CA PHE A 241 3.44 -21.34 -1.07
C PHE A 241 4.95 -21.25 -0.89
N ASP A 242 5.67 -20.70 -1.86
CA ASP A 242 7.11 -20.50 -1.77
C ASP A 242 7.44 -19.30 -0.88
N PRO A 243 8.59 -19.33 -0.19
CA PRO A 243 9.09 -18.17 0.51
C PRO A 243 9.44 -17.06 -0.48
N ALA A 244 9.29 -15.83 -0.03
CA ALA A 244 9.58 -14.64 -0.80
C ALA A 244 10.46 -13.66 0.01
N TYR A 245 11.04 -12.66 -0.65
CA TYR A 245 11.83 -11.65 0.03
C TYR A 245 11.60 -10.26 -0.59
N PRO A 246 10.61 -9.50 -0.13
CA PRO A 246 10.33 -8.16 -0.64
C PRO A 246 11.44 -7.14 -0.36
N LEU A 247 11.56 -6.13 -1.22
CA LEU A 247 12.54 -5.04 -1.10
C LEU A 247 12.54 -4.34 0.28
N PRO A 248 11.38 -3.98 0.88
CA PRO A 248 11.38 -3.39 2.22
C PRO A 248 11.99 -4.31 3.27
N ALA A 249 11.71 -5.61 3.19
CA ALA A 249 12.25 -6.62 4.10
C ALA A 249 13.77 -6.82 3.90
N LEU A 250 14.24 -6.83 2.64
CA LEU A 250 15.67 -6.86 2.32
C LEU A 250 16.41 -5.69 2.98
N ILE A 251 15.91 -4.47 2.82
CA ILE A 251 16.53 -3.27 3.39
C ILE A 251 16.54 -3.36 4.92
N ALA A 252 15.40 -3.70 5.54
CA ALA A 252 15.29 -3.74 7.00
C ALA A 252 16.18 -4.79 7.64
N ASN A 253 16.34 -5.97 7.04
CA ASN A 253 17.17 -7.03 7.57
C ASN A 253 18.67 -6.75 7.48
N ASN A 254 19.11 -6.01 6.45
CA ASN A 254 20.53 -5.95 6.13
C ASN A 254 21.17 -4.58 6.40
N TYR A 255 20.39 -3.50 6.46
CA TYR A 255 20.93 -2.14 6.54
C TYR A 255 21.87 -1.91 7.73
N GLY A 256 21.50 -2.43 8.92
CA GLY A 256 22.32 -2.25 10.13
C GLY A 256 23.63 -3.06 10.17
N GLU A 257 23.67 -4.19 9.45
CA GLU A 257 24.79 -5.14 9.52
C GLU A 257 25.89 -4.85 8.51
N VAL A 258 25.56 -4.21 7.38
CA VAL A 258 26.46 -4.14 6.21
C VAL A 258 26.98 -2.73 5.88
N MET A 259 26.73 -1.75 6.75
CA MET A 259 27.24 -0.37 6.57
C MET A 259 28.76 -0.27 6.37
N SER A 260 29.52 -1.29 6.81
CA SER A 260 30.96 -1.37 6.66
C SER A 260 31.43 -1.84 5.27
N ILE A 261 30.51 -2.36 4.44
CA ILE A 261 30.82 -2.87 3.09
C ILE A 261 30.22 -1.90 2.05
N PRO A 262 31.04 -1.01 1.45
CA PRO A 262 30.53 0.11 0.64
C PRO A 262 29.68 -0.31 -0.55
N LEU A 263 30.02 -1.42 -1.23
CA LEU A 263 29.29 -1.90 -2.38
C LEU A 263 27.93 -2.51 -1.97
N TYR A 264 27.88 -3.16 -0.82
CA TYR A 264 26.62 -3.72 -0.29
C TYR A 264 25.69 -2.61 0.21
N ASP A 265 26.21 -1.61 0.93
CA ASP A 265 25.43 -0.41 1.31
C ASP A 265 24.82 0.26 0.06
N ALA A 266 25.65 0.46 -0.98
CA ALA A 266 25.18 1.04 -2.24
C ALA A 266 24.10 0.17 -2.94
N ALA A 267 24.19 -1.16 -2.85
CA ALA A 267 23.16 -2.06 -3.38
C ALA A 267 21.84 -1.94 -2.61
N LEU A 268 21.88 -1.82 -1.27
CA LEU A 268 20.67 -1.58 -0.47
C LEU A 268 20.06 -0.20 -0.75
N MET A 269 20.89 0.84 -0.95
CA MET A 269 20.40 2.16 -1.35
C MET A 269 19.78 2.14 -2.75
N SER A 270 20.32 1.33 -3.68
CA SER A 270 19.69 1.13 -4.99
C SER A 270 18.36 0.37 -4.88
N ALA A 271 18.24 -0.61 -3.97
CA ALA A 271 16.98 -1.28 -3.68
C ALA A 271 15.92 -0.31 -3.13
N ALA A 272 16.31 0.61 -2.25
CA ALA A 272 15.44 1.67 -1.73
C ALA A 272 15.01 2.65 -2.86
N LEU A 273 15.92 3.00 -3.75
CA LEU A 273 15.64 3.83 -4.93
C LEU A 273 14.61 3.14 -5.85
N ILE A 274 14.81 1.85 -6.13
CA ILE A 274 13.89 1.06 -6.97
C ILE A 274 12.51 0.98 -6.31
N LEU A 275 12.45 0.71 -5.01
CA LEU A 275 11.19 0.70 -4.27
C LEU A 275 10.45 2.04 -4.37
N MET A 276 11.17 3.15 -4.20
CA MET A 276 10.61 4.49 -4.35
C MET A 276 10.08 4.73 -5.77
N LEU A 277 10.81 4.29 -6.80
CA LEU A 277 10.38 4.40 -8.20
C LEU A 277 9.14 3.54 -8.48
N VAL A 278 9.09 2.30 -7.99
CA VAL A 278 7.93 1.41 -8.13
C VAL A 278 6.68 2.06 -7.51
N VAL A 279 6.80 2.55 -6.28
CA VAL A 279 5.69 3.24 -5.59
C VAL A 279 5.27 4.51 -6.34
N ALA A 280 6.24 5.31 -6.85
CA ALA A 280 5.96 6.52 -7.62
C ALA A 280 5.22 6.20 -8.93
N VAL A 281 5.69 5.21 -9.69
CA VAL A 281 5.03 4.77 -10.94
C VAL A 281 3.61 4.29 -10.65
N PHE A 282 3.42 3.50 -9.61
CA PHE A 282 2.09 3.02 -9.21
C PHE A 282 1.17 4.18 -8.83
N SER A 283 1.65 5.13 -8.03
CA SER A 283 0.89 6.31 -7.62
C SER A 283 0.54 7.23 -8.80
N LEU A 284 1.47 7.42 -9.73
CA LEU A 284 1.24 8.22 -10.93
C LEU A 284 0.24 7.56 -11.88
N THR A 285 0.35 6.25 -12.13
CA THR A 285 -0.61 5.52 -12.97
C THR A 285 -2.01 5.53 -12.38
N ALA A 286 -2.10 5.39 -11.07
CA ALA A 286 -3.35 5.50 -10.33
C ALA A 286 -3.95 6.91 -10.41
N HIS A 287 -3.14 7.94 -10.23
CA HIS A 287 -3.57 9.34 -10.38
C HIS A 287 -4.04 9.66 -11.81
N TYR A 288 -3.31 9.18 -12.81
CA TYR A 288 -3.71 9.33 -14.22
C TYR A 288 -5.05 8.63 -14.51
N THR A 289 -5.26 7.43 -13.96
CA THR A 289 -6.52 6.69 -14.09
C THR A 289 -7.68 7.47 -13.46
N LEU A 290 -7.47 8.08 -12.29
CA LEU A 290 -8.45 8.94 -11.63
C LEU A 290 -8.82 10.16 -12.47
N LEU A 291 -7.83 10.82 -13.08
CA LEU A 291 -8.06 11.96 -13.98
C LEU A 291 -8.85 11.55 -15.22
N LYS A 292 -8.53 10.41 -15.83
CA LYS A 292 -9.23 9.89 -17.02
C LYS A 292 -10.69 9.55 -16.71
N ILE A 293 -10.96 8.89 -15.57
CA ILE A 293 -12.32 8.62 -15.09
C ILE A 293 -13.06 9.94 -14.84
N GLY A 294 -12.33 10.98 -14.44
CA GLY A 294 -12.85 12.34 -14.21
C GLY A 294 -13.34 13.04 -15.47
N ARG A 295 -12.63 12.90 -16.57
CA ARG A 295 -12.95 13.56 -17.85
C ARG A 295 -14.11 12.88 -18.61
N ASN A 296 -14.30 11.57 -18.41
CA ASN A 296 -15.36 10.82 -19.10
C ASN A 296 -16.73 10.88 -18.37
N ALA A 297 -16.81 11.58 -17.24
CA ALA A 297 -18.04 11.70 -16.43
C ALA A 297 -18.64 13.13 -16.45
N GLY A 298 -18.05 14.06 -17.20
CA GLY A 298 -18.59 15.37 -17.56
C GLY A 298 -18.90 15.42 -19.04
#